data_4a1704bf35409c6a8db24040fd3c2f86
#
_entry.id   4a1704bf35409c6a8db24040fd3c2f86
#
_cell.length_a   1.000
_cell.length_b   1.000
_cell.length_c   1.000
_cell.angle_alpha   90.00
_cell.angle_beta   90.00
_cell.angle_gamma   90.00
#
_symmetry.space_group_name_H-M   'P 1'
#
loop_
_entity.id
_entity.type
_entity.pdbx_description
1 polymer ?
#
loop_
_entity_poly.entity_id
_entity_poly.type
_entity_poly.pdbx_seq_one_letter_code
_entity_poly.pdbx_strand_id
1 'polypeptide(L)' 'IEAMNFRKAVYVGDLVSVYAHLVRVGRTSLTVRLEAWVLRRREEQPILVTDGNFTYVSIDDDGRPQPVKRDGATTSA' A
#
# COMPACT_ATOMS: atom_id res chain seq x y z
N ILE A 1 4.74 -4.28 8.43
CA ILE A 1 4.44 -5.14 7.28
C ILE A 1 3.91 -6.46 7.78
N GLU A 2 2.71 -6.81 7.38
CA GLU A 2 2.12 -8.08 7.82
C GLU A 2 2.41 -9.20 6.83
N ALA A 3 2.27 -8.92 5.55
CA ALA A 3 2.50 -9.91 4.52
C ALA A 3 2.76 -9.23 3.19
N MET A 4 3.67 -9.77 2.43
CA MET A 4 3.96 -9.30 1.10
C MET A 4 4.20 -10.48 0.19
N ASN A 5 3.48 -10.52 -0.90
CA ASN A 5 3.54 -11.60 -1.85
C ASN A 5 4.20 -11.13 -3.14
N PHE A 6 5.32 -11.74 -3.50
CA PHE A 6 5.98 -11.46 -4.76
C PHE A 6 5.60 -12.56 -5.74
N ARG A 7 4.83 -12.19 -6.73
CA ARG A 7 4.24 -13.15 -7.65
C ARG A 7 5.02 -13.32 -8.93
N LYS A 8 5.57 -12.21 -9.44
CA LYS A 8 6.28 -12.22 -10.72
C LYS A 8 7.39 -11.19 -10.71
N ALA A 9 8.37 -11.42 -11.57
CA ALA A 9 9.47 -10.49 -11.73
C ALA A 9 9.04 -9.25 -12.52
N VAL A 10 9.73 -8.16 -12.27
CA VAL A 10 9.57 -6.92 -13.03
C VAL A 10 10.83 -6.73 -13.87
N TYR A 11 10.64 -6.38 -15.12
CA TYR A 11 11.74 -6.21 -16.06
C TYR A 11 11.91 -4.73 -16.42
N VAL A 12 13.11 -4.41 -16.87
CA VAL A 12 13.39 -3.07 -17.37
C VAL A 12 12.48 -2.79 -18.57
N GLY A 13 11.84 -1.64 -18.55
CA GLY A 13 10.89 -1.26 -19.59
C GLY A 13 9.43 -1.51 -19.24
N ASP A 14 9.17 -2.22 -18.15
CA ASP A 14 7.81 -2.41 -17.69
C ASP A 14 7.24 -1.11 -17.14
N LEU A 15 5.97 -0.87 -17.40
CA LEU A 15 5.24 0.22 -16.76
C LEU A 15 4.67 -0.30 -15.45
N VAL A 16 5.11 0.29 -14.34
CA VAL A 16 4.69 -0.14 -13.02
C VAL A 16 3.64 0.83 -12.48
N SER A 17 2.53 0.28 -12.02
CA SER A 17 1.47 1.04 -11.36
C SER A 17 1.28 0.51 -9.95
N VAL A 18 1.24 1.40 -8.99
CA VAL A 18 1.04 1.04 -7.58
C VAL A 18 -0.28 1.62 -7.12
N TYR A 19 -1.11 0.78 -6.53
CA TYR A 19 -2.39 1.17 -5.97
C TYR A 19 -2.40 0.93 -4.48
N ALA A 20 -2.97 1.85 -3.75
CA ALA A 20 -3.13 1.76 -2.31
C ALA A 20 -4.61 1.85 -1.97
N HIS A 21 -5.09 0.92 -1.17
CA HIS A 21 -6.48 0.88 -0.73
C HIS A 21 -6.52 0.87 0.79
N LEU A 22 -7.31 1.77 1.36
CA LEU A 22 -7.55 1.75 2.79
C LEU A 22 -8.51 0.60 3.10
N VAL A 23 -8.00 -0.39 3.82
CA VAL A 23 -8.77 -1.61 4.12
C VAL A 23 -9.49 -1.46 5.44
N ARG A 24 -8.82 -0.88 6.43
CA ARG A 24 -9.36 -0.81 7.77
C ARG A 24 -8.77 0.38 8.50
N VAL A 25 -9.60 1.04 9.29
CA VAL A 25 -9.15 2.07 10.21
C VAL A 25 -9.59 1.65 11.61
N GLY A 26 -8.62 1.38 12.48
CA GLY A 26 -8.87 1.14 13.88
C GLY A 26 -8.74 2.43 14.67
N ARG A 27 -8.75 2.32 15.99
CA ARG A 27 -8.62 3.48 16.85
C ARG A 27 -7.25 4.12 16.75
N THR A 28 -6.20 3.32 16.81
CA THR A 28 -4.81 3.78 16.80
C THR A 28 -4.03 3.28 15.59
N SER A 29 -4.67 2.57 14.70
CA SER A 29 -3.98 1.99 13.54
C SER A 29 -4.83 2.10 12.29
N LEU A 30 -4.17 1.93 11.16
CA LEU A 30 -4.85 1.79 9.89
C LEU A 30 -4.12 0.74 9.05
N THR A 31 -4.88 0.05 8.23
CA THR A 31 -4.32 -0.97 7.34
C THR A 31 -4.57 -0.57 5.89
N VAL A 32 -3.51 -0.60 5.13
CA VAL A 32 -3.52 -0.27 3.71
C VAL A 32 -3.10 -1.49 2.93
N ARG A 33 -3.86 -1.80 1.90
CA ARG A 33 -3.47 -2.82 0.94
C ARG A 33 -2.76 -2.15 -0.22
N LEU A 34 -1.57 -2.62 -0.52
CA LEU A 34 -0.79 -2.16 -1.65
C LEU A 34 -0.74 -3.24 -2.72
N GLU A 35 -0.86 -2.82 -3.96
CA GLU A 35 -0.75 -3.69 -5.11
C GLU A 35 0.14 -3.03 -6.15
N ALA A 36 1.08 -3.79 -6.69
CA ALA A 36 1.90 -3.33 -7.79
C ALA A 36 1.59 -4.17 -9.02
N TRP A 37 1.26 -3.48 -10.09
CA TRP A 37 0.90 -4.07 -11.37
C TRP A 37 1.89 -3.62 -12.42
N VAL A 38 2.19 -4.47 -13.37
CA VAL A 38 3.04 -4.09 -14.50
C VAL A 38 2.29 -4.30 -15.80
N LEU A 39 2.54 -3.39 -16.72
CA LEU A 39 2.08 -3.55 -18.10
C LEU A 39 3.32 -3.66 -18.98
N ARG A 40 3.47 -4.76 -19.65
CA ARG A 40 4.57 -5.00 -20.56
C ARG A 40 4.24 -4.51 -21.94
N ARG A 41 5.29 -4.19 -22.67
CA ARG A 41 5.22 -3.53 -23.96
C ARG A 41 4.27 -4.18 -24.95
N ARG A 42 4.18 -5.52 -24.93
CA ARG A 42 3.39 -6.27 -25.88
C ARG A 42 2.17 -6.92 -25.26
N GLU A 43 1.85 -6.54 -24.04
CA GLU A 43 0.72 -7.11 -23.34
C GLU A 43 -0.37 -6.08 -23.19
N GLU A 44 -1.60 -6.52 -23.34
CA GLU A 44 -2.76 -5.63 -23.23
C GLU A 44 -3.30 -5.55 -21.81
N GLN A 45 -2.96 -6.53 -20.99
CA GLN A 45 -3.49 -6.64 -19.63
C GLN A 45 -2.39 -6.45 -18.61
N PRO A 46 -2.65 -5.67 -17.55
CA PRO A 46 -1.69 -5.57 -16.46
C PRO A 46 -1.56 -6.90 -15.71
N ILE A 47 -0.40 -7.10 -15.13
CA ILE A 47 -0.09 -8.30 -14.37
C ILE A 47 0.20 -7.87 -12.93
N LEU A 48 -0.44 -8.51 -11.97
CA LEU A 48 -0.15 -8.29 -10.56
C LEU A 48 1.18 -8.96 -10.22
N VAL A 49 2.16 -8.16 -9.80
CA VAL A 49 3.49 -8.69 -9.50
C VAL A 49 3.75 -8.79 -8.01
N THR A 50 3.13 -7.93 -7.22
CA THR A 50 3.22 -8.01 -5.77
C THR A 50 2.01 -7.38 -5.12
N ASP A 51 1.67 -7.86 -3.94
CA ASP A 51 0.64 -7.25 -3.11
C ASP A 51 0.95 -7.51 -1.64
N GLY A 52 0.35 -6.72 -0.78
CA GLY A 52 0.54 -6.90 0.64
C GLY A 52 -0.31 -5.94 1.45
N ASN A 53 -0.50 -6.28 2.71
CA ASN A 53 -1.17 -5.43 3.68
C ASN A 53 -0.14 -4.84 4.62
N PHE A 54 -0.27 -3.54 4.86
CA PHE A 54 0.60 -2.80 5.76
C PHE A 54 -0.25 -2.16 6.85
N THR A 55 0.09 -2.45 8.08
CA THR A 55 -0.59 -1.85 9.21
C THR A 55 0.32 -0.81 9.84
N TYR A 56 -0.19 0.39 9.95
CA TYR A 56 0.51 1.52 10.55
C TYR A 56 -0.15 1.87 11.86
N VAL A 57 0.65 2.10 12.88
CA VAL A 57 0.17 2.53 14.19
C VAL A 57 0.49 4.01 14.34
N SER A 58 -0.52 4.79 14.69
CA SER A 58 -0.33 6.19 15.01
C SER A 58 0.31 6.31 16.40
N ILE A 59 1.41 7.02 16.48
CA ILE A 59 2.12 7.20 17.74
C ILE A 59 2.34 8.69 18.02
N ASP A 60 2.43 9.02 19.30
CA ASP A 60 2.77 10.36 19.73
C ASP A 60 4.29 10.55 19.77
N ASP A 61 4.73 11.71 20.23
CA ASP A 61 6.15 12.03 20.27
C ASP A 61 6.95 11.14 21.23
N ASP A 62 6.27 10.51 22.18
CA ASP A 62 6.88 9.57 23.12
C ASP A 62 6.83 8.11 22.61
N GLY A 63 6.32 7.90 21.43
CA GLY A 63 6.22 6.57 20.85
C GLY A 63 5.03 5.76 21.34
N ARG A 64 4.07 6.39 21.98
CA ARG A 64 2.88 5.70 22.47
C ARG A 64 1.76 5.75 21.45
N PRO A 65 0.95 4.69 21.34
CA PRO A 65 -0.19 4.72 20.44
C PRO A 65 -1.13 5.88 20.75
N GLN A 66 -1.60 6.53 19.70
CA GLN A 66 -2.58 7.60 19.81
C GLN A 66 -3.64 7.43 18.73
N PRO A 67 -4.83 8.01 18.93
CA PRO A 67 -5.89 7.87 17.93
C PRO A 67 -5.46 8.40 16.58
N VAL A 68 -5.86 7.68 15.53
CA VAL A 68 -5.66 8.10 14.15
C VAL A 68 -6.53 9.33 13.90
N LYS A 69 -5.94 10.36 13.29
CA LYS A 69 -6.70 11.55 12.94
C LYS A 69 -7.52 11.29 11.68
N ARG A 70 -8.80 11.64 11.77
CA ARG A 70 -9.73 11.47 10.65
C ARG A 70 -10.36 12.80 10.26
N ASP A 71 -9.61 13.86 10.37
CA ASP A 71 -10.15 15.20 10.17
C ASP A 71 -10.24 15.59 8.70
N GLY A 72 -10.16 14.62 7.82
CA GLY A 72 -10.28 14.88 6.40
C GLY A 72 -9.04 15.49 5.79
N ALA A 73 -7.97 15.56 6.53
CA ALA A 73 -6.72 16.01 5.97
C ALA A 73 -6.33 15.08 4.85
N THR A 74 -6.23 15.61 3.67
CA THR A 74 -5.82 14.83 2.54
C THR A 74 -4.34 14.65 2.62
N THR A 75 -3.92 13.44 2.55
CA THR A 75 -2.53 13.21 2.36
C THR A 75 -2.19 13.54 0.93
N SER A 76 -1.41 14.52 0.76
CA SER A 76 -0.75 14.65 -0.49
C SER A 76 0.44 13.73 -0.47
N ALA A 77 0.53 12.96 -1.44
CA ALA A 77 1.70 12.11 -1.58
C ALA A 77 2.93 12.95 -1.81
#